data_3c9f9f9663a16af81a1a59c4e68b3e83
#
_entry.id   3c9f9f9663a16af81a1a59c4e68b3e83
#
_cell.length_a   1.000
_cell.length_b   1.000
_cell.length_c   1.000
_cell.angle_alpha   90.00
_cell.angle_beta   90.00
_cell.angle_gamma   90.00
#
_symmetry.space_group_name_H-M   'P 1'
#
loop_
_entity.id
_entity.type
_entity.pdbx_description
1 polymer ?
#
loop_
_entity_poly.entity_id
_entity_poly.type
_entity_poly.pdbx_seq_one_letter_code
_entity_poly.pdbx_strand_id
1 'polypeptide(L)'
;MSHIVTIRTQVRDPAALQAACRRLGLKGPVEGTARLYTNQATGQIVELPGWTYPVVIDTGTGQVQYDNFNGAWGDQALLGKLLQAYAAEKTRIEARKTGHAVTEQTLPDGSLRLTLQETGGGA
;
A
#
# COMPACT_ATOMS: atom_id res chain seq x y z
N MET A 1 -17.79 -19.59 -2.24
CA MET A 1 -18.23 -18.71 -1.17
C MET A 1 -17.08 -17.78 -0.79
N SER A 2 -17.33 -16.48 -0.76
CA SER A 2 -16.29 -15.53 -0.40
C SER A 2 -16.20 -15.35 1.11
N HIS A 3 -15.08 -14.86 1.55
CA HIS A 3 -14.85 -14.51 2.95
C HIS A 3 -13.76 -13.45 3.04
N ILE A 4 -13.74 -12.73 4.15
CA ILE A 4 -12.75 -11.71 4.37
C ILE A 4 -11.38 -12.35 4.55
N VAL A 5 -10.41 -11.85 3.80
CA VAL A 5 -9.00 -12.21 3.97
C VAL A 5 -8.36 -11.14 4.83
N THR A 6 -7.62 -11.57 5.84
CA THR A 6 -6.85 -10.68 6.71
C THR A 6 -5.39 -11.05 6.58
N ILE A 7 -4.56 -10.09 6.18
CA ILE A 7 -3.12 -10.28 6.11
C ILE A 7 -2.43 -9.27 7.03
N ARG A 8 -1.25 -9.63 7.50
CA ARG A 8 -0.43 -8.73 8.31
C ARG A 8 0.64 -8.12 7.44
N THR A 9 0.79 -6.79 7.57
CA THR A 9 1.79 -6.04 6.82
C THR A 9 2.49 -5.06 7.73
N GLN A 10 3.46 -4.34 7.15
CA GLN A 10 4.13 -3.22 7.83
C GLN A 10 3.53 -1.88 7.40
N VAL A 11 2.31 -1.87 6.88
CA VAL A 11 1.64 -0.63 6.45
C VAL A 11 1.10 0.08 7.68
N ARG A 12 1.97 0.83 8.35
CA ARG A 12 1.67 1.51 9.61
C ARG A 12 1.83 3.03 9.53
N ASP A 13 2.27 3.56 8.41
CA ASP A 13 2.51 4.98 8.23
C ASP A 13 1.44 5.56 7.29
N PRO A 14 0.45 6.30 7.82
CA PRO A 14 -0.59 6.88 6.98
C PRO A 14 -0.06 7.83 5.91
N ALA A 15 1.01 8.55 6.19
CA ALA A 15 1.60 9.47 5.21
C ALA A 15 2.20 8.70 4.02
N ALA A 16 2.88 7.59 4.30
CA ALA A 16 3.43 6.75 3.24
C ALA A 16 2.31 6.07 2.43
N LEU A 17 1.22 5.67 3.09
CA LEU A 17 0.07 5.10 2.39
C LEU A 17 -0.59 6.13 1.47
N GLN A 18 -0.74 7.36 1.94
CA GLN A 18 -1.28 8.45 1.12
C GLN A 18 -0.38 8.70 -0.10
N ALA A 19 0.93 8.71 0.10
CA ALA A 19 1.88 8.90 -1.00
C ALA A 19 1.81 7.74 -2.01
N ALA A 20 1.64 6.51 -1.52
CA ALA A 20 1.49 5.35 -2.38
C ALA A 20 0.22 5.44 -3.24
N CYS A 21 -0.91 5.81 -2.64
CA CYS A 21 -2.16 6.00 -3.38
C CYS A 21 -2.00 7.09 -4.45
N ARG A 22 -1.37 8.21 -4.09
CA ARG A 22 -1.12 9.29 -5.04
C ARG A 22 -0.24 8.84 -6.19
N ARG A 23 0.80 8.09 -5.90
CA ARG A 23 1.73 7.54 -6.89
C ARG A 23 1.00 6.66 -7.92
N LEU A 24 0.01 5.88 -7.47
CA LEU A 24 -0.75 4.98 -8.33
C LEU A 24 -1.98 5.66 -8.96
N GLY A 25 -2.21 6.92 -8.68
CA GLY A 25 -3.37 7.63 -9.20
C GLY A 25 -4.68 7.22 -8.55
N LEU A 26 -4.62 6.68 -7.33
CA LEU A 26 -5.80 6.27 -6.58
C LEU A 26 -6.31 7.41 -5.71
N LYS A 27 -7.63 7.40 -5.48
CA LYS A 27 -8.24 8.30 -4.51
C LYS A 27 -8.03 7.74 -3.10
N GLY A 28 -7.92 8.63 -2.14
CA GLY A 28 -7.76 8.23 -0.76
C GLY A 28 -6.32 8.08 -0.36
N PRO A 29 -6.02 7.42 0.74
CA PRO A 29 -6.97 6.63 1.55
C PRO A 29 -7.97 7.53 2.30
N VAL A 30 -9.11 6.95 2.67
CA VAL A 30 -10.14 7.62 3.47
C VAL A 30 -10.35 6.81 4.75
N GLU A 31 -10.24 7.48 5.90
CA GLU A 31 -10.46 6.81 7.16
C GLU A 31 -11.96 6.60 7.38
N GLY A 32 -12.33 5.40 7.81
CA GLY A 32 -13.73 5.10 8.08
C GLY A 32 -13.98 3.60 8.19
N THR A 33 -15.26 3.26 8.09
CA THR A 33 -15.72 1.86 8.08
C THR A 33 -16.29 1.56 6.72
N ALA A 34 -15.82 0.49 6.11
CA ALA A 34 -16.29 0.04 4.82
C ALA A 34 -16.98 -1.30 4.94
N ARG A 35 -18.01 -1.48 4.12
CA ARG A 35 -18.68 -2.76 4.01
C ARG A 35 -17.93 -3.66 3.03
N LEU A 36 -17.65 -4.87 3.48
CA LEU A 36 -17.20 -5.96 2.62
C LEU A 36 -18.37 -6.91 2.41
N TYR A 37 -18.17 -8.00 1.66
CA TYR A 37 -19.32 -8.83 1.29
C TYR A 37 -20.08 -9.37 2.50
N THR A 38 -19.39 -9.93 3.47
CA THR A 38 -20.02 -10.56 4.63
C THR A 38 -19.94 -9.75 5.92
N ASN A 39 -19.12 -8.69 5.93
CA ASN A 39 -18.84 -8.00 7.18
C ASN A 39 -18.34 -6.58 6.89
N GLN A 40 -17.93 -5.89 7.93
CA GLN A 40 -17.38 -4.54 7.86
C GLN A 40 -15.96 -4.53 8.37
N ALA A 41 -15.18 -3.58 7.91
CA ALA A 41 -13.83 -3.35 8.39
C ALA A 41 -13.59 -1.86 8.55
N THR A 42 -12.83 -1.49 9.59
CA THR A 42 -12.54 -0.09 9.92
C THR A 42 -11.05 0.17 9.77
N GLY A 43 -10.71 1.29 9.16
CA GLY A 43 -9.33 1.70 8.96
C GLY A 43 -9.20 2.66 7.80
N GLN A 44 -8.09 2.59 7.11
CA GLN A 44 -7.84 3.39 5.91
C GLN A 44 -8.40 2.63 4.71
N ILE A 45 -9.39 3.23 4.07
CA ILE A 45 -10.13 2.60 2.98
C ILE A 45 -9.50 3.01 1.65
N VAL A 46 -9.10 2.01 0.85
CA VAL A 46 -8.52 2.24 -0.47
C VAL A 46 -9.33 1.47 -1.51
N GLU A 47 -9.87 2.20 -2.48
CA GLU A 47 -10.57 1.58 -3.60
C GLU A 47 -9.57 1.30 -4.72
N LEU A 48 -9.49 0.02 -5.11
CA LEU A 48 -8.63 -0.40 -6.21
C LEU A 48 -9.44 -0.50 -7.50
N PRO A 49 -8.86 -0.13 -8.64
CA PRO A 49 -9.58 -0.20 -9.92
C PRO A 49 -10.10 -1.60 -10.21
N GLY A 50 -11.37 -1.68 -10.56
CA GLY A 50 -12.02 -2.95 -10.89
C GLY A 50 -12.38 -3.82 -9.71
N TRP A 51 -12.04 -3.44 -8.49
CA TRP A 51 -12.42 -4.20 -7.30
C TRP A 51 -13.85 -3.87 -6.88
N THR A 52 -14.62 -4.91 -6.56
CA THR A 52 -16.00 -4.74 -6.10
C THR A 52 -16.06 -4.11 -4.72
N TYR A 53 -15.17 -4.53 -3.81
CA TYR A 53 -15.09 -4.00 -2.45
C TYR A 53 -13.72 -3.39 -2.20
N PRO A 54 -13.63 -2.39 -1.34
CA PRO A 54 -12.34 -1.75 -1.05
C PRO A 54 -11.43 -2.64 -0.21
N VAL A 55 -10.17 -2.26 -0.17
CA VAL A 55 -9.19 -2.79 0.77
C VAL A 55 -9.19 -1.88 1.99
N VAL A 56 -9.17 -2.43 3.18
CA VAL A 56 -9.19 -1.67 4.43
C VAL A 56 -7.92 -1.97 5.23
N ILE A 57 -7.17 -0.94 5.55
CA ILE A 57 -5.87 -1.06 6.18
C ILE A 57 -5.92 -0.40 7.57
N ASP A 58 -5.66 -1.18 8.61
CA ASP A 58 -5.49 -0.65 9.95
C ASP A 58 -4.03 -0.29 10.15
N THR A 59 -3.70 0.99 10.06
CA THR A 59 -2.31 1.43 10.21
C THR A 59 -1.79 1.32 11.63
N GLY A 60 -2.68 1.17 12.62
CA GLY A 60 -2.25 0.91 13.99
C GLY A 60 -1.62 -0.47 14.17
N THR A 61 -2.05 -1.45 13.38
CA THR A 61 -1.59 -2.83 13.50
C THR A 61 -0.89 -3.35 12.25
N GLY A 62 -1.09 -2.70 11.10
CA GLY A 62 -0.62 -3.20 9.82
C GLY A 62 -1.51 -4.27 9.22
N GLN A 63 -2.68 -4.53 9.79
CA GLN A 63 -3.60 -5.51 9.22
C GLN A 63 -4.30 -4.94 7.99
N VAL A 64 -4.39 -5.76 6.95
CA VAL A 64 -5.10 -5.44 5.72
C VAL A 64 -6.22 -6.45 5.56
N GLN A 65 -7.44 -5.95 5.40
CA GLN A 65 -8.63 -6.78 5.22
C GLN A 65 -9.25 -6.49 3.86
N TYR A 66 -9.62 -7.55 3.16
CA TYR A 66 -10.26 -7.44 1.86
C TYR A 66 -11.04 -8.70 1.54
N ASP A 67 -11.93 -8.61 0.54
CA ASP A 67 -12.64 -9.76 0.01
C ASP A 67 -12.75 -9.58 -1.50
N ASN A 68 -11.93 -10.30 -2.25
CA ASN A 68 -11.93 -10.26 -3.70
C ASN A 68 -12.39 -11.57 -4.34
N PHE A 69 -12.99 -12.45 -3.56
CA PHE A 69 -13.50 -13.75 -4.00
C PHE A 69 -12.48 -14.48 -4.87
N ASN A 70 -11.28 -14.69 -4.31
CA ASN A 70 -10.17 -15.38 -4.98
C ASN A 70 -9.80 -14.77 -6.34
N GLY A 71 -9.95 -13.46 -6.48
CA GLY A 71 -9.64 -12.73 -7.71
C GLY A 71 -10.83 -12.46 -8.61
N ALA A 72 -11.99 -13.10 -8.35
CA ALA A 72 -13.16 -12.89 -9.20
C ALA A 72 -13.70 -11.46 -9.11
N TRP A 73 -13.57 -10.81 -7.94
CA TRP A 73 -14.06 -9.46 -7.70
C TRP A 73 -12.95 -8.42 -7.63
N GLY A 74 -11.73 -8.79 -7.95
CA GLY A 74 -10.61 -7.86 -7.92
C GLY A 74 -9.30 -8.57 -8.19
N ASP A 75 -8.46 -7.94 -9.02
CA ASP A 75 -7.17 -8.49 -9.41
C ASP A 75 -6.18 -8.35 -8.24
N GLN A 76 -5.70 -9.47 -7.73
CA GLN A 76 -4.75 -9.52 -6.61
C GLN A 76 -3.47 -8.74 -6.92
N ALA A 77 -3.07 -8.65 -8.17
CA ALA A 77 -1.87 -7.92 -8.56
C ALA A 77 -1.96 -6.43 -8.22
N LEU A 78 -3.16 -5.86 -8.20
CA LEU A 78 -3.34 -4.45 -7.85
C LEU A 78 -3.07 -4.20 -6.37
N LEU A 79 -3.47 -5.13 -5.49
CA LEU A 79 -3.11 -5.04 -4.08
C LEU A 79 -1.59 -5.15 -3.92
N GLY A 80 -0.96 -6.07 -4.66
CA GLY A 80 0.50 -6.19 -4.64
C GLY A 80 1.19 -4.90 -5.06
N LYS A 81 0.68 -4.21 -6.07
CA LYS A 81 1.22 -2.92 -6.50
C LYS A 81 1.06 -1.84 -5.43
N LEU A 82 -0.07 -1.83 -4.73
CA LEU A 82 -0.27 -0.88 -3.63
C LEU A 82 0.75 -1.12 -2.52
N LEU A 83 0.96 -2.37 -2.12
CA LEU A 83 1.91 -2.70 -1.07
C LEU A 83 3.34 -2.39 -1.51
N GLN A 84 3.69 -2.62 -2.78
CA GLN A 84 4.99 -2.27 -3.33
C GLN A 84 5.20 -0.75 -3.33
N ALA A 85 4.19 0.00 -3.77
CA ALA A 85 4.26 1.46 -3.79
C ALA A 85 4.40 2.01 -2.37
N TYR A 86 3.69 1.43 -1.40
CA TYR A 86 3.83 1.81 -0.01
C TYR A 86 5.27 1.62 0.47
N ALA A 87 5.87 0.46 0.19
CA ALA A 87 7.23 0.17 0.62
C ALA A 87 8.22 1.15 0.01
N ALA A 88 8.06 1.50 -1.26
CA ALA A 88 8.91 2.48 -1.93
C ALA A 88 8.76 3.86 -1.31
N GLU A 89 7.53 4.32 -1.07
CA GLU A 89 7.29 5.63 -0.49
C GLU A 89 7.75 5.72 0.96
N LYS A 90 7.55 4.64 1.74
CA LYS A 90 8.03 4.58 3.11
C LYS A 90 9.56 4.66 3.15
N THR A 91 10.23 3.95 2.25
CA THR A 91 11.70 4.01 2.15
C THR A 91 12.16 5.43 1.83
N ARG A 92 11.48 6.13 0.92
CA ARG A 92 11.83 7.51 0.57
C ARG A 92 11.66 8.45 1.76
N ILE A 93 10.56 8.31 2.49
CA ILE A 93 10.29 9.14 3.67
C ILE A 93 11.37 8.93 4.73
N GLU A 94 11.70 7.68 5.03
CA GLU A 94 12.71 7.38 6.04
C GLU A 94 14.11 7.79 5.59
N ALA A 95 14.43 7.60 4.31
CA ALA A 95 15.71 8.00 3.76
C ALA A 95 15.91 9.53 3.87
N ARG A 96 14.85 10.28 3.59
CA ARG A 96 14.91 11.74 3.67
C ARG A 96 15.21 12.21 5.08
N LYS A 97 14.65 11.52 6.07
CA LYS A 97 14.91 11.85 7.49
C LYS A 97 16.34 11.60 7.90
N THR A 98 17.04 10.69 7.24
CA THR A 98 18.43 10.34 7.55
C THR A 98 19.44 10.91 6.56
N GLY A 99 18.99 11.81 5.69
CA GLY A 99 19.90 12.48 4.75
C GLY A 99 20.33 11.63 3.57
N HIS A 100 19.50 10.65 3.18
CA HIS A 100 19.80 9.80 2.03
C HIS A 100 18.91 10.17 0.84
N ALA A 101 19.45 10.03 -0.36
CA ALA A 101 18.68 10.04 -1.60
C ALA A 101 18.33 8.60 -1.98
N VAL A 102 17.21 8.42 -2.68
CA VAL A 102 16.76 7.11 -3.14
C VAL A 102 16.65 7.13 -4.64
N THR A 103 17.30 6.17 -5.29
CA THR A 103 17.10 5.89 -6.71
C THR A 103 16.23 4.64 -6.86
N GLU A 104 15.31 4.67 -7.80
CA GLU A 104 14.45 3.53 -8.10
C GLU A 104 14.79 2.97 -9.47
N GLN A 105 14.76 1.66 -9.57
CA GLN A 105 14.90 0.97 -10.84
C GLN A 105 13.83 -0.12 -10.90
N THR A 106 13.02 -0.10 -11.95
CA THR A 106 12.05 -1.16 -12.19
C THR A 106 12.76 -2.31 -12.89
N LEU A 107 12.69 -3.48 -12.30
CA LEU A 107 13.32 -4.68 -12.85
C LEU A 107 12.38 -5.36 -13.86
N PRO A 108 12.92 -6.27 -14.72
CA PRO A 108 12.08 -6.90 -15.76
C PRO A 108 10.87 -7.66 -15.25
N ASP A 109 10.91 -8.17 -14.01
CA ASP A 109 9.79 -8.89 -13.40
C ASP A 109 8.76 -7.96 -12.74
N GLY A 110 8.96 -6.64 -12.85
CA GLY A 110 8.06 -5.65 -12.25
C GLY A 110 8.41 -5.28 -10.82
N SER A 111 9.39 -5.93 -10.21
CA SER A 111 9.85 -5.55 -8.88
C SER A 111 10.66 -4.26 -8.94
N LEU A 112 10.85 -3.63 -7.77
CA LEU A 112 11.60 -2.39 -7.66
C LEU A 112 12.90 -2.63 -6.91
N ARG A 113 13.98 -2.06 -7.45
CA ARG A 113 15.25 -1.96 -6.73
C ARG A 113 15.38 -0.54 -6.21
N LEU A 114 15.57 -0.41 -4.91
CA LEU A 114 15.79 0.88 -4.27
C LEU A 114 17.24 0.95 -3.81
N THR A 115 17.92 2.01 -4.20
CA THR A 115 19.30 2.23 -3.80
C THR A 115 19.36 3.52 -2.98
N LEU A 116 19.90 3.42 -1.78
CA LEU A 116 20.08 4.59 -0.90
C LEU A 116 21.48 5.12 -1.05
N GLN A 117 21.59 6.44 -1.19
CA GLN A 117 22.86 7.13 -1.28
C GLN A 117 22.89 8.23 -0.24
N GLU A 118 24.00 8.32 0.46
CA GLU A 118 24.19 9.39 1.41
C GLU A 118 24.36 10.71 0.66
N THR A 119 23.59 11.72 1.08
CA THR A 119 23.64 13.03 0.46
C THR A 119 24.23 14.04 1.41
N GLY A 120 25.00 14.98 0.85
CA GLY A 120 25.53 16.09 1.61
C GLY A 120 26.55 15.69 2.66
N GLY A 121 26.85 14.43 2.75
CA GLY A 121 27.81 13.95 3.72
C GLY A 121 29.22 13.94 3.21
N GLY A 122 29.38 14.31 1.97
CA GLY A 122 30.63 14.14 1.30
C GLY A 122 31.76 15.06 1.76
N ALA A 123 31.49 15.80 2.64
CA ALA A 123 32.53 16.73 3.11
C ALA A 123 33.85 16.05 3.32
#